data_7971cdeca731e0c54f214ebbfee36999
#
_entry.id   7971cdeca731e0c54f214ebbfee36999
#
_cell.length_a   1.000
_cell.length_b   1.000
_cell.length_c   1.000
_cell.angle_alpha   90.00
_cell.angle_beta   90.00
_cell.angle_gamma   90.00
#
_symmetry.space_group_name_H-M   'P 1'
#
loop_
_entity.id
_entity.type
_entity.pdbx_description
1 polymer ?
#
loop_
_entity_poly.entity_id
_entity_poly.type
_entity_poly.pdbx_seq_one_letter_code
_entity_poly.pdbx_strand_id
1 'polypeptide(L)'
;MIAANNITFRVGKKALFEDVNIKFTEGNCYGIIGANGAGKSTFLKILSGQLETTNGDIVITPGQRLSFLEQDHFKYDSYTVMDTVIMGNERLYEIMKEKDAIYAKEDFTDEDGIRASELEAEFAEMDGWEAESNAATLLNGLGIDTSLHYTMMKDLAGNEKVKEIIIFFFNVCCASYS
;
A
#
# COMPACT_ATOMS: atom_id res chain seq x y z
N MET A 1 15.49 1.05 10.95
CA MET A 1 16.21 2.33 10.72
C MET A 1 16.25 2.61 9.22
N ILE A 2 15.97 3.83 8.80
CA ILE A 2 16.14 4.31 7.42
C ILE A 2 17.25 5.38 7.44
N ALA A 3 18.24 5.27 6.55
CA ALA A 3 19.31 6.26 6.43
C ALA A 3 19.37 6.78 5.00
N ALA A 4 19.36 8.08 4.83
CA ALA A 4 19.63 8.78 3.60
C ALA A 4 21.06 9.33 3.66
N ASN A 5 21.92 8.96 2.70
CA ASN A 5 23.32 9.29 2.66
C ASN A 5 23.62 10.10 1.39
N ASN A 6 24.09 11.32 1.56
CA ASN A 6 24.50 12.24 0.48
C ASN A 6 23.46 12.40 -0.64
N ILE A 7 22.17 12.39 -0.26
CA ILE A 7 21.08 12.47 -1.22
C ILE A 7 21.07 13.82 -1.90
N THR A 8 21.22 13.80 -3.22
CA THR A 8 21.10 14.96 -4.09
C THR A 8 20.03 14.69 -5.13
N PHE A 9 19.12 15.65 -5.32
CA PHE A 9 18.11 15.57 -6.35
C PHE A 9 18.03 16.86 -7.16
N ARG A 10 18.12 16.71 -8.49
CA ARG A 10 18.11 17.82 -9.43
C ARG A 10 16.97 17.69 -10.43
N VAL A 11 16.34 18.81 -10.76
CA VAL A 11 15.38 18.92 -11.86
C VAL A 11 16.04 19.79 -12.94
N GLY A 12 16.55 19.13 -13.96
CA GLY A 12 17.40 19.76 -14.98
C GLY A 12 18.68 20.33 -14.36
N LYS A 13 18.91 21.65 -14.50
CA LYS A 13 20.09 22.32 -13.95
C LYS A 13 19.92 22.78 -12.50
N LYS A 14 18.72 22.75 -11.94
CA LYS A 14 18.43 23.25 -10.61
C LYS A 14 18.39 22.09 -9.60
N ALA A 15 19.17 22.20 -8.53
CA ALA A 15 19.05 21.30 -7.40
C ALA A 15 17.84 21.70 -6.55
N LEU A 16 17.04 20.72 -6.16
CA LEU A 16 16.01 20.90 -5.13
C LEU A 16 16.61 20.78 -3.75
N PHE A 17 17.55 19.83 -3.58
CA PHE A 17 18.37 19.67 -2.38
C PHE A 17 19.66 18.92 -2.75
N GLU A 18 20.71 19.16 -1.98
CA GLU A 18 22.04 18.59 -2.19
C GLU A 18 22.62 18.10 -0.85
N ASP A 19 23.36 17.00 -0.92
CA ASP A 19 24.14 16.42 0.19
C ASP A 19 23.33 16.19 1.49
N VAL A 20 22.06 15.78 1.36
CA VAL A 20 21.21 15.50 2.50
C VAL A 20 21.63 14.21 3.17
N ASN A 21 21.98 14.33 4.46
CA ASN A 21 22.35 13.21 5.31
C ASN A 21 21.40 13.17 6.52
N ILE A 22 20.57 12.14 6.63
CA ILE A 22 19.62 12.01 7.73
C ILE A 22 19.38 10.53 8.08
N LYS A 23 19.20 10.26 9.37
CA LYS A 23 18.83 8.94 9.89
C LYS A 23 17.49 9.01 10.61
N PHE A 24 16.59 8.13 10.22
CA PHE A 24 15.31 7.92 10.88
C PHE A 24 15.40 6.68 11.75
N THR A 25 15.27 6.86 13.06
CA THR A 25 15.32 5.78 14.05
C THR A 25 13.92 5.43 14.54
N GLU A 26 13.75 4.21 14.98
CA GLU A 26 12.48 3.69 15.51
C GLU A 26 12.01 4.48 16.73
N GLY A 27 10.70 4.51 16.94
CA GLY A 27 10.09 5.18 18.09
C GLY A 27 10.06 6.70 18.02
N ASN A 28 10.55 7.32 16.93
CA ASN A 28 10.56 8.77 16.74
C ASN A 28 9.65 9.19 15.62
N CYS A 29 9.00 10.35 15.77
CA CYS A 29 8.23 11.01 14.75
C CYS A 29 9.05 12.17 14.18
N TYR A 30 9.20 12.22 12.86
CA TYR A 30 9.98 13.23 12.15
C TYR A 30 9.09 14.11 11.29
N GLY A 31 9.15 15.43 11.46
CA GLY A 31 8.43 16.41 10.66
C GLY A 31 9.33 17.05 9.60
N ILE A 32 8.91 16.99 8.33
CA ILE A 32 9.59 17.71 7.23
C ILE A 32 8.88 19.02 6.99
N ILE A 33 9.54 20.15 7.29
CA ILE A 33 9.01 21.50 7.22
C ILE A 33 9.74 22.29 6.12
N GLY A 34 9.01 23.10 5.39
CA GLY A 34 9.56 23.96 4.34
C GLY A 34 8.49 24.59 3.47
N ALA A 35 8.86 25.58 2.67
CA ALA A 35 7.97 26.26 1.73
C ALA A 35 7.35 25.33 0.69
N ASN A 36 6.25 25.75 0.04
CA ASN A 36 5.70 25.03 -1.09
C ASN A 36 6.73 25.02 -2.24
N GLY A 37 6.90 23.85 -2.87
CA GLY A 37 7.91 23.65 -3.92
C GLY A 37 9.34 23.38 -3.42
N ALA A 38 9.59 23.34 -2.10
CA ALA A 38 10.92 23.06 -1.53
C ALA A 38 11.39 21.59 -1.69
N GLY A 39 10.59 20.71 -2.32
CA GLY A 39 10.96 19.33 -2.56
C GLY A 39 10.58 18.34 -1.47
N LYS A 40 9.73 18.72 -0.49
CA LYS A 40 9.30 17.82 0.61
C LYS A 40 8.70 16.50 0.12
N SER A 41 7.70 16.59 -0.76
CA SER A 41 7.05 15.39 -1.35
C SER A 41 8.01 14.61 -2.25
N THR A 42 8.93 15.30 -2.94
CA THR A 42 9.98 14.66 -3.73
C THR A 42 10.92 13.85 -2.86
N PHE A 43 11.34 14.40 -1.73
CA PHE A 43 12.19 13.71 -0.76
C PHE A 43 11.50 12.47 -0.17
N LEU A 44 10.21 12.56 0.16
CA LEU A 44 9.43 11.41 0.63
C LEU A 44 9.31 10.31 -0.45
N LYS A 45 9.10 10.68 -1.73
CA LYS A 45 9.09 9.72 -2.84
C LYS A 45 10.44 9.04 -3.06
N ILE A 46 11.54 9.76 -2.82
CA ILE A 46 12.88 9.19 -2.86
C ILE A 46 13.06 8.21 -1.69
N LEU A 47 12.67 8.58 -0.47
CA LEU A 47 12.73 7.69 0.70
C LEU A 47 11.92 6.41 0.51
N SER A 48 10.79 6.48 -0.20
CA SER A 48 9.93 5.33 -0.50
C SER A 48 10.38 4.49 -1.70
N GLY A 49 11.46 4.91 -2.39
CA GLY A 49 11.93 4.21 -3.59
C GLY A 49 11.11 4.47 -4.85
N GLN A 50 10.11 5.36 -4.80
CA GLN A 50 9.29 5.71 -5.98
C GLN A 50 10.02 6.64 -6.97
N LEU A 51 11.09 7.27 -6.51
CA LEU A 51 11.88 8.20 -7.32
C LEU A 51 13.36 7.97 -7.04
N GLU A 52 14.16 7.83 -8.11
CA GLU A 52 15.61 7.67 -8.01
C GLU A 52 16.30 9.01 -7.68
N THR A 53 17.36 8.93 -6.93
CA THR A 53 18.22 10.09 -6.62
C THR A 53 19.13 10.43 -7.78
N THR A 54 19.57 11.69 -7.87
CA THR A 54 20.66 12.06 -8.79
C THR A 54 22.01 11.57 -8.26
N ASN A 55 22.18 11.60 -6.93
CA ASN A 55 23.35 11.09 -6.22
C ASN A 55 22.97 10.69 -4.80
N GLY A 56 23.75 9.81 -4.18
CA GLY A 56 23.52 9.28 -2.84
C GLY A 56 22.67 8.00 -2.84
N ASP A 57 22.49 7.42 -1.67
CA ASP A 57 21.80 6.17 -1.47
C ASP A 57 20.89 6.19 -0.24
N ILE A 58 19.86 5.33 -0.28
CA ILE A 58 18.99 5.10 0.85
C ILE A 58 19.21 3.68 1.34
N VAL A 59 19.52 3.57 2.61
CA VAL A 59 19.71 2.29 3.29
C VAL A 59 18.55 2.05 4.24
N ILE A 60 17.80 0.98 3.99
CA ILE A 60 16.73 0.49 4.87
C ILE A 60 17.25 -0.76 5.56
N THR A 61 17.15 -0.82 6.89
CA THR A 61 17.56 -2.01 7.63
C THR A 61 16.74 -3.23 7.17
N PRO A 62 17.36 -4.38 6.87
CA PRO A 62 16.66 -5.58 6.48
C PRO A 62 15.54 -5.96 7.47
N GLY A 63 14.41 -6.42 6.96
CA GLY A 63 13.23 -6.76 7.76
C GLY A 63 12.33 -5.58 8.16
N GLN A 64 12.69 -4.35 7.79
CA GLN A 64 11.80 -3.19 7.97
C GLN A 64 10.92 -2.99 6.75
N ARG A 65 9.64 -2.76 7.01
CA ARG A 65 8.66 -2.39 5.98
C ARG A 65 8.50 -0.89 5.93
N LEU A 66 8.45 -0.37 4.72
CA LEU A 66 8.21 1.03 4.45
C LEU A 66 6.85 1.17 3.77
N SER A 67 5.95 1.94 4.36
CA SER A 67 4.69 2.32 3.74
C SER A 67 4.69 3.80 3.42
N PHE A 68 4.19 4.16 2.26
CA PHE A 68 4.11 5.54 1.78
C PHE A 68 2.66 5.90 1.48
N LEU A 69 2.13 6.91 2.19
CA LEU A 69 0.79 7.43 1.96
C LEU A 69 0.79 8.35 0.75
N GLU A 70 0.19 7.89 -0.35
CA GLU A 70 -0.02 8.70 -1.54
C GLU A 70 -1.18 9.68 -1.33
N GLN A 71 -1.06 10.87 -1.93
CA GLN A 71 -2.11 11.88 -1.89
C GLN A 71 -3.16 11.70 -3.02
N ASP A 72 -3.03 10.64 -3.81
CA ASP A 72 -3.98 10.36 -4.89
C ASP A 72 -5.20 9.59 -4.35
N HIS A 73 -6.23 10.35 -4.02
CA HIS A 73 -7.49 9.84 -3.51
C HIS A 73 -8.35 9.14 -4.58
N PHE A 74 -7.95 9.20 -5.85
CA PHE A 74 -8.73 8.67 -6.97
C PHE A 74 -8.19 7.34 -7.50
N LYS A 75 -7.01 6.92 -7.04
CA LYS A 75 -6.33 5.69 -7.47
C LYS A 75 -7.20 4.44 -7.34
N TYR A 76 -8.06 4.42 -6.34
CA TYR A 76 -8.91 3.27 -6.00
C TYR A 76 -10.39 3.45 -6.39
N ASP A 77 -10.74 4.49 -7.13
CA ASP A 77 -12.13 4.82 -7.49
C ASP A 77 -12.88 3.71 -8.24
N SER A 78 -12.16 2.81 -8.92
CA SER A 78 -12.71 1.67 -9.65
C SER A 78 -12.88 0.39 -8.82
N TYR A 79 -12.55 0.43 -7.54
CA TYR A 79 -12.63 -0.71 -6.62
C TYR A 79 -13.70 -0.47 -5.57
N THR A 80 -14.17 -1.55 -4.94
CA THR A 80 -15.03 -1.43 -3.76
C THR A 80 -14.19 -1.04 -2.53
N VAL A 81 -14.86 -0.55 -1.51
CA VAL A 81 -14.29 -0.30 -0.19
C VAL A 81 -13.59 -1.55 0.35
N MET A 82 -14.26 -2.69 0.30
CA MET A 82 -13.74 -3.97 0.75
C MET A 82 -12.50 -4.40 -0.06
N ASP A 83 -12.57 -4.35 -1.39
CA ASP A 83 -11.44 -4.68 -2.26
C ASP A 83 -10.21 -3.82 -1.92
N THR A 84 -10.41 -2.50 -1.72
CA THR A 84 -9.33 -1.56 -1.43
C THR A 84 -8.59 -1.92 -0.14
N VAL A 85 -9.30 -2.38 0.90
CA VAL A 85 -8.66 -2.83 2.14
C VAL A 85 -7.88 -4.13 1.93
N ILE A 86 -8.48 -5.11 1.23
CA ILE A 86 -7.82 -6.40 0.97
C ILE A 86 -6.58 -6.23 0.07
N MET A 87 -6.60 -5.29 -0.88
CA MET A 87 -5.45 -4.92 -1.73
C MET A 87 -4.24 -4.44 -0.93
N GLY A 88 -4.39 -4.10 0.35
CA GLY A 88 -3.27 -3.88 1.27
C GLY A 88 -2.35 -5.10 1.39
N ASN A 89 -2.87 -6.31 1.14
CA ASN A 89 -2.11 -7.51 0.87
C ASN A 89 -2.25 -7.85 -0.62
N GLU A 90 -1.35 -7.27 -1.44
CA GLU A 90 -1.41 -7.36 -2.90
C GLU A 90 -1.47 -8.81 -3.38
N ARG A 91 -0.64 -9.68 -2.81
CA ARG A 91 -0.59 -11.09 -3.19
C ARG A 91 -1.90 -11.83 -2.90
N LEU A 92 -2.49 -11.60 -1.73
CA LEU A 92 -3.77 -12.19 -1.35
C LEU A 92 -4.89 -11.75 -2.31
N TYR A 93 -4.91 -10.46 -2.65
CA TYR A 93 -5.89 -9.92 -3.59
C TYR A 93 -5.74 -10.50 -5.00
N GLU A 94 -4.50 -10.64 -5.49
CA GLU A 94 -4.21 -11.30 -6.78
C GLU A 94 -4.74 -12.74 -6.79
N ILE A 95 -4.46 -13.51 -5.74
CA ILE A 95 -4.95 -14.90 -5.61
C ILE A 95 -6.48 -14.94 -5.66
N MET A 96 -7.16 -14.06 -4.92
CA MET A 96 -8.62 -13.98 -4.94
C MET A 96 -9.15 -13.74 -6.36
N LYS A 97 -8.59 -12.78 -7.08
CA LYS A 97 -9.02 -12.45 -8.45
C LYS A 97 -8.67 -13.55 -9.46
N GLU A 98 -7.52 -14.20 -9.32
CA GLU A 98 -7.13 -15.32 -10.19
C GLU A 98 -8.04 -16.52 -9.97
N LYS A 99 -8.37 -16.84 -8.73
CA LYS A 99 -9.34 -17.90 -8.38
C LYS A 99 -10.72 -17.62 -8.98
N ASP A 100 -11.24 -16.41 -8.76
CA ASP A 100 -12.54 -15.99 -9.32
C ASP A 100 -12.56 -16.13 -10.84
N ALA A 101 -11.49 -15.71 -11.52
CA ALA A 101 -11.36 -15.82 -12.96
C ALA A 101 -11.28 -17.28 -13.45
N ILE A 102 -10.59 -18.16 -12.72
CA ILE A 102 -10.51 -19.59 -13.06
C ILE A 102 -11.87 -20.26 -12.91
N TYR A 103 -12.57 -20.02 -11.78
CA TYR A 103 -13.87 -20.63 -11.54
C TYR A 103 -15.01 -20.06 -12.39
N ALA A 104 -14.83 -18.86 -12.96
CA ALA A 104 -15.79 -18.26 -13.89
C ALA A 104 -15.65 -18.77 -15.33
N LYS A 105 -14.65 -19.61 -15.66
CA LYS A 105 -14.46 -20.15 -16.99
C LYS A 105 -15.58 -21.14 -17.36
N GLU A 106 -16.14 -21.00 -18.55
CA GLU A 106 -17.09 -21.98 -19.09
C GLU A 106 -16.41 -23.30 -19.47
N ASP A 107 -15.17 -23.21 -19.99
CA ASP A 107 -14.33 -24.36 -20.38
C ASP A 107 -13.25 -24.61 -19.28
N PHE A 108 -13.66 -25.18 -18.15
CA PHE A 108 -12.76 -25.52 -17.06
C PHE A 108 -11.94 -26.76 -17.42
N THR A 109 -10.61 -26.64 -17.43
CA THR A 109 -9.67 -27.69 -17.81
C THR A 109 -9.01 -28.35 -16.59
N ASP A 110 -8.35 -29.49 -16.80
CA ASP A 110 -7.56 -30.15 -15.74
C ASP A 110 -6.40 -29.25 -15.26
N GLU A 111 -5.81 -28.46 -16.14
CA GLU A 111 -4.77 -27.48 -15.81
C GLU A 111 -5.32 -26.36 -14.92
N ASP A 112 -6.53 -25.89 -15.20
CA ASP A 112 -7.24 -24.93 -14.33
C ASP A 112 -7.49 -25.50 -12.93
N GLY A 113 -7.82 -26.80 -12.85
CA GLY A 113 -8.00 -27.51 -11.59
C GLY A 113 -6.72 -27.60 -10.76
N ILE A 114 -5.58 -27.87 -11.40
CA ILE A 114 -4.27 -27.90 -10.74
C ILE A 114 -3.94 -26.48 -10.23
N ARG A 115 -4.08 -25.47 -11.08
CA ARG A 115 -3.79 -24.09 -10.71
C ARG A 115 -4.69 -23.59 -9.58
N ALA A 116 -5.98 -23.88 -9.63
CA ALA A 116 -6.92 -23.56 -8.56
C ALA A 116 -6.50 -24.18 -7.21
N SER A 117 -6.04 -25.46 -7.23
CA SER A 117 -5.58 -26.13 -6.02
C SER A 117 -4.32 -25.51 -5.42
N GLU A 118 -3.37 -25.06 -6.26
CA GLU A 118 -2.18 -24.33 -5.81
C GLU A 118 -2.56 -22.99 -5.14
N LEU A 119 -3.46 -22.25 -5.80
CA LEU A 119 -3.96 -20.97 -5.28
C LEU A 119 -4.75 -21.14 -3.97
N GLU A 120 -5.52 -22.22 -3.84
CA GLU A 120 -6.25 -22.53 -2.59
C GLU A 120 -5.27 -22.80 -1.43
N ALA A 121 -4.19 -23.51 -1.70
CA ALA A 121 -3.17 -23.79 -0.68
C ALA A 121 -2.48 -22.47 -0.23
N GLU A 122 -2.06 -21.63 -1.19
CA GLU A 122 -1.44 -20.33 -0.89
C GLU A 122 -2.44 -19.38 -0.17
N PHE A 123 -3.70 -19.38 -0.60
CA PHE A 123 -4.77 -18.60 0.03
C PHE A 123 -4.98 -19.00 1.50
N ALA A 124 -4.97 -20.31 1.78
CA ALA A 124 -5.10 -20.80 3.15
C ALA A 124 -3.89 -20.45 4.03
N GLU A 125 -2.67 -20.51 3.49
CA GLU A 125 -1.44 -20.09 4.20
C GLU A 125 -1.42 -18.59 4.56
N MET A 126 -2.15 -17.77 3.80
CA MET A 126 -2.28 -16.32 4.02
C MET A 126 -3.51 -15.93 4.83
N ASP A 127 -4.17 -16.88 5.50
CA ASP A 127 -5.44 -16.66 6.23
C ASP A 127 -6.53 -16.02 5.36
N GLY A 128 -6.54 -16.35 4.07
CA GLY A 128 -7.40 -15.72 3.07
C GLY A 128 -8.90 -15.87 3.36
N TRP A 129 -9.32 -16.96 4.02
CA TRP A 129 -10.71 -17.18 4.44
C TRP A 129 -11.22 -16.14 5.43
N GLU A 130 -10.33 -15.51 6.20
CA GLU A 130 -10.67 -14.47 7.16
C GLU A 130 -10.48 -13.05 6.59
N ALA A 131 -9.98 -12.91 5.36
CA ALA A 131 -9.62 -11.62 4.78
C ALA A 131 -10.78 -10.61 4.79
N GLU A 132 -11.97 -11.00 4.33
CA GLU A 132 -13.16 -10.13 4.34
C GLU A 132 -13.62 -9.80 5.76
N SER A 133 -13.59 -10.78 6.67
CA SER A 133 -13.98 -10.56 8.07
C SER A 133 -13.04 -9.61 8.79
N ASN A 134 -11.74 -9.76 8.53
CA ASN A 134 -10.70 -8.89 9.07
C ASN A 134 -10.82 -7.47 8.50
N ALA A 135 -11.01 -7.35 7.17
CA ALA A 135 -11.25 -6.08 6.52
C ALA A 135 -12.50 -5.38 7.05
N ALA A 136 -13.61 -6.11 7.21
CA ALA A 136 -14.85 -5.57 7.79
C ALA A 136 -14.65 -5.07 9.23
N THR A 137 -13.86 -5.79 10.03
CA THR A 137 -13.53 -5.38 11.40
C THR A 137 -12.74 -4.08 11.44
N LEU A 138 -11.76 -3.92 10.54
CA LEU A 138 -10.97 -2.70 10.40
C LEU A 138 -11.85 -1.52 9.95
N LEU A 139 -12.70 -1.72 8.93
CA LEU A 139 -13.63 -0.72 8.41
C LEU A 139 -14.56 -0.20 9.50
N ASN A 140 -15.20 -1.12 10.23
CA ASN A 140 -16.10 -0.78 11.35
C ASN A 140 -15.34 -0.05 12.47
N GLY A 141 -14.11 -0.46 12.78
CA GLY A 141 -13.25 0.19 13.78
C GLY A 141 -12.93 1.65 13.44
N LEU A 142 -12.90 2.02 12.17
CA LEU A 142 -12.73 3.40 11.69
C LEU A 142 -14.04 4.15 11.44
N GLY A 143 -15.17 3.51 11.77
CA GLY A 143 -16.49 4.10 11.66
C GLY A 143 -16.99 4.22 10.22
N ILE A 144 -16.62 3.26 9.37
CA ILE A 144 -17.21 3.04 8.05
C ILE A 144 -18.30 2.00 8.22
N ASP A 145 -19.54 2.40 7.95
CA ASP A 145 -20.70 1.55 8.13
C ASP A 145 -20.68 0.34 7.18
N THR A 146 -21.15 -0.80 7.68
CA THR A 146 -21.19 -2.08 6.92
C THR A 146 -21.92 -1.94 5.58
N SER A 147 -22.91 -1.05 5.49
CA SER A 147 -23.65 -0.79 4.24
C SER A 147 -22.77 -0.20 3.13
N LEU A 148 -21.63 0.40 3.49
CA LEU A 148 -20.69 1.02 2.56
C LEU A 148 -19.59 0.05 2.09
N HIS A 149 -19.40 -1.09 2.74
CA HIS A 149 -18.28 -2.00 2.47
C HIS A 149 -18.18 -2.46 1.00
N TYR A 150 -19.30 -2.64 0.33
CA TYR A 150 -19.37 -3.05 -1.09
C TYR A 150 -19.69 -1.89 -2.04
N THR A 151 -19.70 -0.65 -1.53
CA THR A 151 -19.85 0.56 -2.36
C THR A 151 -18.54 0.85 -3.09
N MET A 152 -18.61 1.43 -4.29
CA MET A 152 -17.42 1.83 -5.04
C MET A 152 -16.75 3.02 -4.35
N MET A 153 -15.42 3.03 -4.33
CA MET A 153 -14.64 4.12 -3.73
C MET A 153 -14.99 5.50 -4.29
N LYS A 154 -15.30 5.59 -5.59
CA LYS A 154 -15.72 6.86 -6.23
C LYS A 154 -17.00 7.45 -5.63
N ASP A 155 -17.88 6.62 -5.08
CA ASP A 155 -19.21 7.01 -4.57
C ASP A 155 -19.17 7.40 -3.07
N LEU A 156 -18.02 7.23 -2.40
CA LEU A 156 -17.83 7.64 -1.02
C LEU A 156 -17.65 9.16 -0.87
N ALA A 157 -18.09 9.69 0.28
CA ALA A 157 -17.77 11.06 0.67
C ALA A 157 -16.27 11.23 0.94
N GLY A 158 -15.71 12.42 0.68
CA GLY A 158 -14.27 12.65 0.74
C GLY A 158 -13.61 12.33 2.09
N ASN A 159 -14.32 12.53 3.21
CA ASN A 159 -13.84 12.18 4.55
C ASN A 159 -13.79 10.65 4.79
N GLU A 160 -14.66 9.89 4.14
CA GLU A 160 -14.67 8.43 4.19
C GLU A 160 -13.56 7.85 3.34
N LYS A 161 -13.33 8.39 2.13
CA LYS A 161 -12.18 8.03 1.27
C LYS A 161 -10.84 8.16 1.99
N VAL A 162 -10.64 9.25 2.75
CA VAL A 162 -9.39 9.47 3.52
C VAL A 162 -9.21 8.42 4.60
N LYS A 163 -10.27 8.03 5.31
CA LYS A 163 -10.22 6.98 6.33
C LYS A 163 -9.78 5.64 5.72
N GLU A 164 -10.30 5.30 4.55
CA GLU A 164 -9.98 4.06 3.86
C GLU A 164 -8.54 3.97 3.38
N ILE A 165 -8.02 5.05 2.81
CA ILE A 165 -6.62 5.12 2.42
C ILE A 165 -5.71 4.87 3.63
N ILE A 166 -6.09 5.37 4.81
CA ILE A 166 -5.37 5.08 6.07
C ILE A 166 -5.44 3.58 6.41
N ILE A 167 -6.58 2.91 6.22
CA ILE A 167 -6.72 1.46 6.46
C ILE A 167 -5.83 0.64 5.56
N PHE A 168 -5.79 0.95 4.27
CA PHE A 168 -4.91 0.31 3.31
C PHE A 168 -3.46 0.29 3.82
N PHE A 169 -2.98 1.41 4.36
CA PHE A 169 -1.63 1.51 4.92
C PHE A 169 -1.46 0.74 6.23
N PHE A 170 -2.48 0.70 7.09
CA PHE A 170 -2.43 -0.09 8.33
C PHE A 170 -2.36 -1.59 8.04
N ASN A 171 -3.10 -2.08 7.07
CA ASN A 171 -3.09 -3.50 6.67
C ASN A 171 -1.72 -3.91 6.10
N VAL A 172 -1.09 -3.05 5.30
CA VAL A 172 0.30 -3.24 4.83
C VAL A 172 1.28 -3.29 6.00
N CYS A 173 1.06 -2.53 7.08
CA CYS A 173 1.91 -2.54 8.26
C CYS A 173 1.66 -3.75 9.20
N CYS A 174 0.41 -4.22 9.34
CA CYS A 174 0.05 -5.27 10.31
C CYS A 174 0.27 -6.69 9.80
N ALA A 175 0.23 -6.93 8.49
CA ALA A 175 0.48 -8.26 7.89
C ALA A 175 1.91 -8.81 8.10
N SER A 176 2.73 -8.19 8.94
CA SER A 176 4.13 -8.56 9.23
C SER A 176 4.37 -9.13 10.61
N TYR A 177 3.35 -9.43 11.39
CA TYR A 177 3.47 -9.97 12.74
C TYR A 177 2.99 -11.43 12.86
N SER A 178 2.96 -12.18 11.76
CA SER A 178 2.77 -13.62 11.77
C SER A 178 4.04 -14.33 11.37
#